data_533e4c18dada9698ebac8049d6535dea
#
_entry.id   533e4c18dada9698ebac8049d6535dea
#
_cell.length_a   1.000
_cell.length_b   1.000
_cell.length_c   1.000
_cell.angle_alpha   90.00
_cell.angle_beta   90.00
_cell.angle_gamma   90.00
#
_symmetry.space_group_name_H-M   'P 1'
#
loop_
_entity.id
_entity.type
_entity.pdbx_description
1 polymer ?
#
loop_
_entity_poly.entity_id
_entity_poly.type
_entity_poly.pdbx_seq_one_letter_code
_entity_poly.pdbx_strand_id
1 'polypeptide(L)'
;MKLIVKRIKKGMHGLFADEPINKGNIILILKGTSLPIPTKTSIRIRSKNIEHYEGGYMNHHCNPSAKIIVIDDCLEGIVVAERDILEGEEVTFDYNTTEPILSHPFQCDCHGRWIKGFTHL
;
A
#
# COMPACT_ATOMS: atom_id res chain seq x y z
N MET A 1 -9.16 6.25 14.01
CA MET A 1 -9.30 6.34 12.54
C MET A 1 -9.95 5.07 12.03
N LYS A 2 -10.96 5.20 11.21
CA LYS A 2 -11.72 4.07 10.70
C LYS A 2 -11.32 3.76 9.27
N LEU A 3 -11.04 2.48 9.01
CA LEU A 3 -10.71 1.94 7.71
C LEU A 3 -11.61 0.74 7.44
N ILE A 4 -11.88 0.47 6.18
CA ILE A 4 -12.69 -0.68 5.80
C ILE A 4 -12.11 -1.32 4.54
N VAL A 5 -12.06 -2.66 4.54
CA VAL A 5 -11.73 -3.44 3.35
C VAL A 5 -13.03 -3.73 2.62
N LYS A 6 -13.11 -3.30 1.35
CA LYS A 6 -14.29 -3.51 0.52
C LYS A 6 -13.95 -4.22 -0.77
N ARG A 7 -14.86 -5.04 -1.24
CA ARG A 7 -14.79 -5.64 -2.57
C ARG A 7 -15.09 -4.57 -3.62
N ILE A 8 -14.18 -4.41 -4.58
CA ILE A 8 -14.33 -3.50 -5.72
C ILE A 8 -15.00 -4.22 -6.88
N LYS A 9 -14.48 -5.41 -7.20
CA LYS A 9 -15.01 -6.30 -8.23
C LYS A 9 -14.61 -7.73 -7.88
N LYS A 10 -15.11 -8.71 -8.63
CA LYS A 10 -14.80 -10.13 -8.38
C LYS A 10 -13.28 -10.34 -8.32
N GLY A 11 -12.80 -10.89 -7.21
CA GLY A 11 -11.38 -11.18 -6.98
C GLY A 11 -10.54 -9.96 -6.61
N MET A 12 -11.14 -8.78 -6.44
CA MET A 12 -10.39 -7.57 -6.11
C MET A 12 -11.04 -6.82 -4.94
N HIS A 13 -10.23 -6.51 -3.93
CA HIS A 13 -10.61 -5.69 -2.78
C HIS A 13 -9.73 -4.45 -2.71
N GLY A 14 -10.15 -3.48 -1.93
CA GLY A 14 -9.37 -2.30 -1.63
C GLY A 14 -9.56 -1.86 -0.19
N LEU A 15 -8.67 -1.01 0.28
CA LEU A 15 -8.74 -0.38 1.60
C LEU A 15 -9.31 1.02 1.43
N PHE A 16 -10.36 1.34 2.18
CA PHE A 16 -11.07 2.61 2.06
C PHE A 16 -11.12 3.34 3.39
N ALA A 17 -11.11 4.67 3.32
CA ALA A 17 -11.34 5.51 4.49
C ALA A 17 -12.81 5.47 4.85
N ASP A 18 -13.13 5.14 6.12
CA ASP A 18 -14.50 5.14 6.64
C ASP A 18 -14.78 6.40 7.48
N GLU A 19 -13.88 7.36 7.40
CA GLU A 19 -14.00 8.73 7.94
C GLU A 19 -12.96 9.60 7.22
N PRO A 20 -13.09 10.94 7.25
CA PRO A 20 -12.09 11.83 6.66
C PRO A 20 -10.72 11.67 7.34
N ILE A 21 -9.66 11.71 6.53
CA ILE A 21 -8.27 11.62 7.00
C ILE A 21 -7.53 12.85 6.51
N ASN A 22 -6.88 13.59 7.42
CA ASN A 22 -6.14 14.78 7.04
C ASN A 22 -4.74 14.42 6.53
N LYS A 23 -4.26 15.21 5.57
CA LYS A 23 -2.89 15.10 5.07
C LYS A 23 -1.89 15.06 6.23
N GLY A 24 -0.93 14.14 6.15
CA GLY A 24 0.11 13.97 7.16
C GLY A 24 -0.26 13.05 8.31
N ASN A 25 -1.52 12.66 8.45
CA ASN A 25 -1.92 11.72 9.50
C ASN A 25 -1.43 10.31 9.20
N ILE A 26 -1.03 9.61 10.26
CA ILE A 26 -0.66 8.19 10.18
C ILE A 26 -1.94 7.38 10.02
N ILE A 27 -2.01 6.59 8.95
CA ILE A 27 -3.17 5.75 8.63
C ILE A 27 -3.01 4.37 9.25
N LEU A 28 -1.85 3.75 9.04
CA LEU A 28 -1.53 2.40 9.52
C LEU A 28 -0.08 2.34 9.98
N ILE A 29 0.18 1.42 10.91
CA ILE A 29 1.53 0.99 11.25
C ILE A 29 1.69 -0.42 10.68
N LEU A 30 2.64 -0.59 9.77
CA LEU A 30 2.87 -1.85 9.09
C LEU A 30 3.76 -2.74 9.94
N LYS A 31 3.16 -3.39 10.91
CA LYS A 31 3.72 -4.48 11.69
C LYS A 31 3.01 -5.76 11.29
N GLY A 32 3.74 -6.81 11.05
CA GLY A 32 3.12 -8.07 10.67
C GLY A 32 4.12 -9.19 10.54
N THR A 33 3.68 -10.29 9.96
CA THR A 33 4.52 -11.45 9.71
C THR A 33 5.53 -11.14 8.61
N SER A 34 6.82 -11.35 8.91
CA SER A 34 7.87 -11.21 7.91
C SER A 34 8.02 -12.51 7.11
N LEU A 35 8.03 -12.39 5.79
CA LEU A 35 8.16 -13.51 4.87
C LEU A 35 9.46 -13.42 4.09
N PRO A 36 10.11 -14.56 3.76
CA PRO A 36 11.37 -14.55 3.00
C PRO A 36 11.18 -14.15 1.53
N ILE A 37 9.99 -14.36 0.99
CA ILE A 37 9.67 -14.12 -0.43
C ILE A 37 8.43 -13.22 -0.50
N PRO A 38 8.41 -12.23 -1.42
CA PRO A 38 7.24 -11.39 -1.59
C PRO A 38 6.02 -12.19 -2.07
N THR A 39 4.84 -11.79 -1.58
CA THR A 39 3.56 -12.33 -2.02
C THR A 39 2.74 -11.22 -2.67
N LYS A 40 1.54 -11.57 -3.16
CA LYS A 40 0.62 -10.60 -3.76
C LYS A 40 0.19 -9.51 -2.77
N THR A 41 0.14 -9.82 -1.48
CA THR A 41 -0.34 -8.93 -0.41
C THR A 41 0.74 -8.46 0.55
N SER A 42 2.00 -8.89 0.37
CA SER A 42 3.10 -8.42 1.19
C SER A 42 3.58 -7.05 0.76
N ILE A 43 4.14 -6.30 1.72
CA ILE A 43 4.74 -4.99 1.48
C ILE A 43 6.20 -5.06 1.89
N ARG A 44 7.09 -4.63 1.01
CA ARG A 44 8.52 -4.62 1.29
C ARG A 44 8.87 -3.46 2.20
N ILE A 45 9.40 -3.80 3.38
CA ILE A 45 9.96 -2.82 4.31
C ILE A 45 11.43 -3.19 4.46
N ARG A 46 12.32 -2.45 3.79
CA ARG A 46 13.75 -2.72 3.68
C ARG A 46 14.01 -4.14 3.16
N SER A 47 14.56 -5.02 3.98
CA SER A 47 14.90 -6.39 3.60
C SER A 47 13.80 -7.40 3.94
N LYS A 48 12.65 -6.93 4.45
CA LYS A 48 11.56 -7.80 4.89
C LYS A 48 10.32 -7.62 4.03
N ASN A 49 9.61 -8.72 3.79
CA ASN A 49 8.30 -8.71 3.14
C ASN A 49 7.25 -8.91 4.23
N ILE A 50 6.51 -7.86 4.55
CA ILE A 50 5.58 -7.83 5.68
C ILE A 50 4.17 -8.14 5.20
N GLU A 51 3.53 -9.12 5.82
CA GLU A 51 2.09 -9.36 5.67
C GLU A 51 1.34 -8.62 6.77
N HIS A 52 0.48 -7.70 6.38
CA HIS A 52 -0.39 -6.95 7.27
C HIS A 52 -1.79 -6.99 6.67
N TYR A 53 -2.80 -7.33 7.46
CA TYR A 53 -4.16 -7.56 6.92
C TYR A 53 -4.66 -6.36 6.11
N GLU A 54 -4.81 -5.22 6.74
CA GLU A 54 -5.35 -4.03 6.06
C GLU A 54 -4.38 -3.49 5.02
N GLY A 55 -3.08 -3.44 5.37
CA GLY A 55 -2.04 -2.96 4.46
C GLY A 55 -1.95 -3.77 3.17
N GLY A 56 -2.19 -5.07 3.25
CA GLY A 56 -2.16 -5.96 2.09
C GLY A 56 -3.27 -5.68 1.07
N TYR A 57 -4.32 -4.97 1.47
CA TYR A 57 -5.40 -4.60 0.56
C TYR A 57 -5.26 -3.20 -0.03
N MET A 58 -4.19 -2.48 0.28
CA MET A 58 -3.90 -1.21 -0.40
C MET A 58 -3.51 -1.48 -1.85
N ASN A 59 -4.28 -0.92 -2.77
CA ASN A 59 -4.01 -1.05 -4.20
C ASN A 59 -2.99 -0.01 -4.67
N HIS A 60 -2.38 -0.28 -5.82
CA HIS A 60 -1.47 0.65 -6.47
C HIS A 60 -2.24 1.80 -7.12
N HIS A 61 -1.68 3.00 -7.02
CA HIS A 61 -2.05 4.14 -7.83
C HIS A 61 -0.81 4.98 -8.12
N CYS A 62 -0.67 5.45 -9.35
CA CYS A 62 0.48 6.27 -9.75
C CYS A 62 0.41 7.70 -9.19
N ASN A 63 -0.79 8.14 -8.78
CA ASN A 63 -1.03 9.37 -8.03
C ASN A 63 -1.74 8.99 -6.72
N PRO A 64 -1.00 8.43 -5.74
CA PRO A 64 -1.61 7.78 -4.59
C PRO A 64 -2.14 8.76 -3.55
N SER A 65 -3.10 8.28 -2.74
CA SER A 65 -3.62 9.02 -1.59
C SER A 65 -2.71 8.93 -0.37
N ALA A 66 -1.82 7.93 -0.33
CA ALA A 66 -0.93 7.68 0.80
C ALA A 66 0.48 7.35 0.35
N LYS A 67 1.41 7.36 1.31
CA LYS A 67 2.80 6.93 1.09
C LYS A 67 3.25 6.10 2.27
N ILE A 68 4.28 5.30 2.07
CA ILE A 68 4.89 4.49 3.11
C ILE A 68 6.23 5.11 3.50
N ILE A 69 6.40 5.39 4.78
CA ILE A 69 7.64 5.87 5.37
C ILE A 69 8.24 4.74 6.19
N VAL A 70 9.49 4.40 5.93
CA VAL A 70 10.19 3.34 6.66
C VAL A 70 10.88 3.94 7.88
N ILE A 71 10.64 3.34 9.05
CA ILE A 71 11.29 3.72 10.30
C ILE A 71 12.50 2.80 10.47
N ASP A 72 13.71 3.39 10.39
CA ASP A 72 14.98 2.65 10.33
C ASP A 72 15.25 1.74 11.53
N ASP A 73 15.01 2.26 12.73
CA ASP A 73 15.41 1.57 13.96
C ASP A 73 14.57 0.32 14.25
N CYS A 74 13.31 0.33 13.80
CA CYS A 74 12.36 -0.75 14.11
C CYS A 74 12.11 -1.66 12.92
N LEU A 75 12.60 -1.33 11.73
CA LEU A 75 12.28 -2.02 10.47
C LEU A 75 10.76 -2.10 10.25
N GLU A 76 10.07 -1.03 10.63
CA GLU A 76 8.64 -0.89 10.48
C GLU A 76 8.33 0.15 9.42
N GLY A 77 7.16 0.06 8.81
CA GLY A 77 6.65 1.07 7.92
C GLY A 77 5.44 1.76 8.52
N ILE A 78 5.28 3.04 8.23
CA ILE A 78 4.04 3.74 8.52
C ILE A 78 3.42 4.21 7.23
N VAL A 79 2.10 4.09 7.13
CA VAL A 79 1.32 4.63 6.01
C VAL A 79 0.79 5.99 6.43
N VAL A 80 1.14 7.02 5.66
CA VAL A 80 0.80 8.41 5.95
C VAL A 80 -0.03 8.97 4.81
N ALA A 81 -1.04 9.77 5.13
CA ALA A 81 -1.85 10.44 4.11
C ALA A 81 -1.00 11.45 3.34
N GLU A 82 -0.91 11.29 2.02
CA GLU A 82 -0.17 12.21 1.12
C GLU A 82 -0.97 13.47 0.85
N ARG A 83 -2.28 13.40 0.97
CA ARG A 83 -3.26 14.48 0.82
C ARG A 83 -4.44 14.22 1.74
N ASP A 84 -5.38 15.17 1.83
CA ASP A 84 -6.63 14.92 2.53
C ASP A 84 -7.40 13.81 1.80
N ILE A 85 -7.88 12.84 2.57
CA ILE A 85 -8.64 11.70 2.06
C ILE A 85 -10.07 11.83 2.57
N LEU A 86 -11.04 11.84 1.67
CA LEU A 86 -12.44 11.94 2.03
C LEU A 86 -12.99 10.58 2.48
N GLU A 87 -14.04 10.61 3.29
CA GLU A 87 -14.79 9.39 3.60
C GLU A 87 -15.21 8.70 2.31
N GLY A 88 -14.97 7.40 2.22
CA GLY A 88 -15.28 6.60 1.03
C GLY A 88 -14.19 6.55 -0.02
N GLU A 89 -13.14 7.37 0.09
CA GLU A 89 -12.02 7.29 -0.83
C GLU A 89 -11.11 6.11 -0.54
N GLU A 90 -10.51 5.57 -1.58
CA GLU A 90 -9.56 4.46 -1.46
C GLU A 90 -8.20 4.94 -0.95
N VAL A 91 -7.61 4.17 -0.03
CA VAL A 91 -6.24 4.36 0.44
C VAL A 91 -5.32 3.56 -0.48
N THR A 92 -4.46 4.26 -1.21
CA THR A 92 -3.58 3.68 -2.23
C THR A 92 -2.15 4.16 -2.02
N PHE A 93 -1.19 3.42 -2.54
CA PHE A 93 0.21 3.87 -2.60
C PHE A 93 0.83 3.40 -3.92
N ASP A 94 1.96 4.00 -4.29
CA ASP A 94 2.69 3.58 -5.48
C ASP A 94 3.60 2.40 -5.12
N TYR A 95 3.32 1.23 -5.67
CA TYR A 95 4.07 0.00 -5.41
C TYR A 95 5.55 0.13 -5.76
N ASN A 96 5.88 0.96 -6.74
CA ASN A 96 7.27 1.18 -7.14
C ASN A 96 8.09 1.95 -6.10
N THR A 97 7.47 2.45 -5.03
CA THR A 97 8.19 3.14 -3.95
C THR A 97 8.76 2.18 -2.91
N THR A 98 8.20 0.99 -2.78
CA THR A 98 8.62 0.01 -1.77
C THR A 98 9.10 -1.31 -2.36
N GLU A 99 8.50 -1.76 -3.46
CA GLU A 99 8.74 -3.09 -4.01
C GLU A 99 9.88 -3.09 -5.03
N PRO A 100 11.03 -3.73 -4.75
CA PRO A 100 12.10 -3.84 -5.75
C PRO A 100 11.66 -4.69 -6.94
N ILE A 101 10.97 -5.79 -6.68
CA ILE A 101 10.41 -6.69 -7.69
C ILE A 101 9.04 -7.13 -7.20
N LEU A 102 8.02 -6.97 -8.04
CA LEU A 102 6.69 -7.45 -7.71
C LEU A 102 6.54 -8.95 -7.98
N SER A 103 5.92 -9.66 -7.04
CA SER A 103 5.62 -11.09 -7.22
C SER A 103 4.61 -11.31 -8.35
N HIS A 104 3.70 -10.35 -8.55
CA HIS A 104 2.64 -10.39 -9.57
C HIS A 104 2.62 -9.07 -10.33
N PRO A 105 3.54 -8.88 -11.31
CA PRO A 105 3.52 -7.66 -12.14
C PRO A 105 2.18 -7.52 -12.86
N PHE A 106 1.75 -6.28 -13.05
CA PHE A 106 0.45 -5.99 -13.68
C PHE A 106 0.48 -4.66 -14.41
N GLN A 107 -0.52 -4.45 -15.27
CA GLN A 107 -0.75 -3.16 -15.91
C GLN A 107 -1.72 -2.36 -15.04
N CYS A 108 -1.33 -1.15 -14.61
CA CYS A 108 -2.19 -0.35 -13.74
C CYS A 108 -3.36 0.26 -14.53
N ASP A 109 -4.53 0.32 -13.87
CA ASP A 109 -5.73 0.90 -14.47
C ASP A 109 -5.66 2.43 -14.53
N CYS A 110 -4.83 3.05 -13.68
CA CYS A 110 -4.76 4.50 -13.57
C CYS A 110 -4.03 5.16 -14.75
N HIS A 111 -2.95 4.54 -15.26
CA HIS A 111 -2.09 5.10 -16.32
C HIS A 111 -1.71 4.09 -17.40
N GLY A 112 -2.15 2.84 -17.32
CA GLY A 112 -1.82 1.80 -18.28
C GLY A 112 -0.37 1.35 -18.26
N ARG A 113 0.39 1.63 -17.19
CA ARG A 113 1.79 1.26 -17.04
C ARG A 113 1.94 -0.15 -16.51
N TRP A 114 2.98 -0.85 -16.97
CA TRP A 114 3.40 -2.09 -16.32
C TRP A 114 4.06 -1.76 -14.98
N ILE A 115 3.53 -2.33 -13.91
CA ILE A 115 4.06 -2.16 -12.56
C ILE A 115 4.82 -3.44 -12.20
N LYS A 116 6.15 -3.33 -12.10
CA LYS A 116 7.04 -4.47 -11.88
C LYS A 116 7.91 -4.33 -10.63
N GLY A 117 7.99 -3.14 -10.06
CA GLY A 117 8.89 -2.80 -8.98
C GLY A 117 9.98 -1.82 -9.44
N PHE A 118 10.65 -1.18 -8.47
CA PHE A 118 11.57 -0.08 -8.78
C PHE A 118 12.85 -0.53 -9.48
N THR A 119 13.23 -1.80 -9.42
CA THR A 119 14.41 -2.31 -10.15
C THR A 119 14.19 -2.40 -11.65
N HIS A 120 12.96 -2.21 -12.10
CA HIS A 120 12.57 -2.26 -13.52
C HIS A 120 12.15 -0.90 -14.07
N LEU A 121 12.42 0.17 -13.33
CA LEU A 121 12.12 1.53 -13.79
C LEU A 121 13.12 2.03 -14.81
#